data_cc943f2f0e34b1ac527be6f413a086cb
#
_entry.id   cc943f2f0e34b1ac527be6f413a086cb
#
_cell.length_a   1.000
_cell.length_b   1.000
_cell.length_c   1.000
_cell.angle_alpha   90.00
_cell.angle_beta   90.00
_cell.angle_gamma   90.00
#
_symmetry.space_group_name_H-M   'P 1'
#
loop_
_entity.id
_entity.type
_entity.pdbx_description
1 polymer ?
#
loop_
_entity_poly.entity_id
_entity_poly.type
_entity_poly.pdbx_seq_one_letter_code
_entity_poly.pdbx_strand_id
1 'polypeptide(L)'
;MMCLTPSQFLERRACFMSVMMHTAQHQTCIDACNACLQACEHCLTACLNEPDVQARVRCIQLLRDCADICSLASQFMSRDSSYAKQICNVCATICDACAAECGKFKDEHCQKCANLCKKCADECRKMAA
;
A
#
# COMPACT_ATOMS: atom_id res chain seq x y z
N MET A 1 -15.91 34.44 10.68
CA MET A 1 -15.70 33.67 9.46
C MET A 1 -15.27 34.60 8.35
N MET A 2 -14.09 34.40 7.81
CA MET A 2 -13.59 35.24 6.71
C MET A 2 -14.05 34.70 5.36
N CYS A 3 -14.66 35.56 4.54
CA CYS A 3 -15.05 35.20 3.18
C CYS A 3 -13.83 35.25 2.26
N LEU A 4 -13.71 34.28 1.37
CA LEU A 4 -12.67 34.26 0.36
C LEU A 4 -12.94 35.31 -0.71
N THR A 5 -11.90 35.98 -1.20
CA THR A 5 -11.98 36.79 -2.42
C THR A 5 -12.21 35.86 -3.62
N PRO A 6 -12.75 36.35 -4.75
CA PRO A 6 -12.92 35.52 -5.94
C PRO A 6 -11.61 34.88 -6.43
N SER A 7 -10.48 35.58 -6.37
CA SER A 7 -9.19 35.04 -6.78
C SER A 7 -8.70 33.93 -5.84
N GLN A 8 -8.87 34.09 -4.52
CA GLN A 8 -8.51 33.08 -3.53
C GLN A 8 -9.37 31.83 -3.71
N PHE A 9 -10.65 31.99 -4.01
CA PHE A 9 -11.56 30.89 -4.28
C PHE A 9 -11.12 30.10 -5.52
N LEU A 10 -10.76 30.77 -6.61
CA LEU A 10 -10.26 30.15 -7.83
C LEU A 10 -8.94 29.41 -7.60
N GLU A 11 -8.02 30.00 -6.85
CA GLU A 11 -6.73 29.37 -6.51
C GLU A 11 -6.94 28.08 -5.72
N ARG A 12 -7.81 28.09 -4.71
CA ARG A 12 -8.14 26.89 -3.93
C ARG A 12 -8.78 25.81 -4.78
N ARG A 13 -9.69 26.20 -5.69
CA ARG A 13 -10.35 25.29 -6.59
C ARG A 13 -9.37 24.63 -7.56
N ALA A 14 -8.46 25.42 -8.13
CA ALA A 14 -7.43 24.90 -9.03
C ALA A 14 -6.49 23.94 -8.30
N CYS A 15 -6.10 24.25 -7.06
CA CYS A 15 -5.25 23.37 -6.23
C CYS A 15 -5.98 22.05 -5.93
N PHE A 16 -7.25 22.09 -5.55
CA PHE A 16 -8.07 20.91 -5.29
C PHE A 16 -8.18 20.04 -6.53
N MET A 17 -8.45 20.60 -7.69
CA MET A 17 -8.55 19.85 -8.94
C MET A 17 -7.23 19.19 -9.31
N SER A 18 -6.09 19.88 -9.10
CA SER A 18 -4.75 19.32 -9.35
C SER A 18 -4.49 18.10 -8.46
N VAL A 19 -4.80 18.16 -7.17
CA VAL A 19 -4.67 17.03 -6.24
C VAL A 19 -5.55 15.86 -6.68
N MET A 20 -6.79 16.12 -7.08
CA MET A 20 -7.70 15.08 -7.55
C MET A 20 -7.18 14.39 -8.81
N MET A 21 -6.58 15.14 -9.74
CA MET A 21 -5.99 14.57 -10.96
C MET A 21 -4.80 13.69 -10.63
N HIS A 22 -3.89 14.10 -9.74
CA HIS A 22 -2.75 13.29 -9.32
C HIS A 22 -3.19 12.03 -8.59
N THR A 23 -4.21 12.12 -7.73
CA THR A 23 -4.78 10.96 -7.04
C THR A 23 -5.38 9.98 -8.07
N ALA A 24 -6.06 10.50 -9.11
CA ALA A 24 -6.60 9.65 -10.18
C ALA A 24 -5.50 8.91 -10.95
N GLN A 25 -4.36 9.58 -11.21
CA GLN A 25 -3.20 8.96 -11.85
C GLN A 25 -2.59 7.84 -10.98
N HIS A 26 -2.68 7.97 -9.66
CA HIS A 26 -2.13 7.00 -8.71
C HIS A 26 -3.15 5.93 -8.30
N GLN A 27 -4.37 6.00 -8.79
CA GLN A 27 -5.47 5.17 -8.28
C GLN A 27 -5.20 3.67 -8.39
N THR A 28 -4.58 3.21 -9.46
CA THR A 28 -4.24 1.79 -9.63
C THR A 28 -3.29 1.33 -8.52
N CYS A 29 -2.30 2.14 -8.19
CA CYS A 29 -1.36 1.83 -7.11
C CYS A 29 -2.04 1.91 -5.73
N ILE A 30 -2.88 2.90 -5.51
CA ILE A 30 -3.67 3.05 -4.27
C ILE A 30 -4.53 1.80 -4.06
N ASP A 31 -5.24 1.36 -5.09
CA ASP A 31 -6.08 0.18 -5.03
C ASP A 31 -5.27 -1.07 -4.72
N ALA A 32 -4.10 -1.22 -5.34
CA ALA A 32 -3.20 -2.34 -5.09
C ALA A 32 -2.67 -2.33 -3.65
N CYS A 33 -2.29 -1.17 -3.13
CA CYS A 33 -1.85 -1.02 -1.74
C CYS A 33 -2.96 -1.35 -0.75
N ASN A 34 -4.18 -0.89 -1.00
CA ASN A 34 -5.32 -1.17 -0.13
C ASN A 34 -5.69 -2.66 -0.14
N ALA A 35 -5.66 -3.31 -1.29
CA ALA A 35 -5.91 -4.75 -1.40
C ALA A 35 -4.82 -5.56 -0.69
N CYS A 36 -3.56 -5.15 -0.84
CA CYS A 36 -2.43 -5.78 -0.18
C CYS A 36 -2.50 -5.61 1.34
N LEU A 37 -2.84 -4.42 1.82
CA LEU A 37 -3.06 -4.13 3.25
C LEU A 37 -4.07 -5.12 3.84
N GLN A 38 -5.23 -5.24 3.22
CA GLN A 38 -6.29 -6.12 3.71
C GLN A 38 -5.83 -7.58 3.72
N ALA A 39 -5.17 -8.03 2.65
CA ALA A 39 -4.67 -9.39 2.54
C ALA A 39 -3.61 -9.70 3.59
N CYS A 40 -2.70 -8.75 3.85
CA CYS A 40 -1.65 -8.91 4.87
C CYS A 40 -2.24 -9.02 6.27
N GLU A 41 -3.20 -8.17 6.61
CA GLU A 41 -3.88 -8.23 7.90
C GLU A 41 -4.63 -9.56 8.09
N HIS A 42 -5.35 -9.99 7.06
CA HIS A 42 -6.06 -11.27 7.08
C HIS A 42 -5.09 -12.44 7.24
N CYS A 43 -4.02 -12.46 6.43
CA CYS A 43 -3.03 -13.53 6.44
C CYS A 43 -2.27 -13.58 7.77
N LEU A 44 -1.97 -12.41 8.36
CA LEU A 44 -1.31 -12.31 9.67
C LEU A 44 -2.14 -13.04 10.74
N THR A 45 -3.42 -12.73 10.82
CA THR A 45 -4.33 -13.36 11.78
C THR A 45 -4.44 -14.87 11.51
N ALA A 46 -4.57 -15.27 10.25
CA ALA A 46 -4.65 -16.68 9.88
C ALA A 46 -3.37 -17.44 10.26
N CYS A 47 -2.20 -16.86 10.00
CA CYS A 47 -0.90 -17.47 10.37
C CYS A 47 -0.75 -17.65 11.88
N LEU A 48 -1.24 -16.71 12.67
CA LEU A 48 -1.21 -16.81 14.13
C LEU A 48 -2.05 -17.97 14.67
N ASN A 49 -3.03 -18.41 13.91
CA ASN A 49 -3.93 -19.52 14.27
C ASN A 49 -3.49 -20.87 13.65
N GLU A 50 -2.42 -20.90 12.89
CA GLU A 50 -1.91 -22.14 12.30
C GLU A 50 -1.11 -22.96 13.32
N PRO A 51 -1.18 -24.32 13.25
CA PRO A 51 -0.43 -25.18 14.19
C PRO A 51 1.08 -24.96 14.15
N ASP A 52 1.63 -24.58 12.99
CA ASP A 52 3.06 -24.35 12.78
C ASP A 52 3.45 -22.89 12.92
N VAL A 53 2.81 -22.16 13.80
CA VAL A 53 3.03 -20.71 14.00
C VAL A 53 4.51 -20.35 14.20
N GLN A 54 5.28 -21.20 14.87
CA GLN A 54 6.71 -20.96 15.12
C GLN A 54 7.51 -20.91 13.81
N ALA A 55 7.13 -21.71 12.83
CA ALA A 55 7.76 -21.72 11.51
C ALA A 55 7.38 -20.47 10.69
N ARG A 56 6.40 -19.72 11.11
CA ARG A 56 5.82 -18.56 10.39
C ARG A 56 6.25 -17.22 10.98
N VAL A 57 7.12 -17.20 11.96
CA VAL A 57 7.51 -15.95 12.65
C VAL A 57 8.02 -14.91 11.66
N ARG A 58 8.88 -15.29 10.72
CA ARG A 58 9.42 -14.37 9.73
C ARG A 58 8.32 -13.86 8.79
N CYS A 59 7.42 -14.74 8.37
CA CYS A 59 6.27 -14.37 7.55
C CYS A 59 5.37 -13.36 8.29
N ILE A 60 5.07 -13.62 9.55
CA ILE A 60 4.23 -12.75 10.39
C ILE A 60 4.85 -11.35 10.51
N GLN A 61 6.15 -11.28 10.75
CA GLN A 61 6.87 -9.99 10.83
C GLN A 61 6.76 -9.21 9.53
N LEU A 62 6.97 -9.88 8.40
CA LEU A 62 6.89 -9.23 7.08
C LEU A 62 5.46 -8.81 6.72
N LEU A 63 4.47 -9.62 7.09
CA LEU A 63 3.07 -9.27 6.91
C LEU A 63 2.71 -7.98 7.64
N ARG A 64 3.24 -7.83 8.86
CA ARG A 64 3.05 -6.64 9.66
C ARG A 64 3.67 -5.41 9.01
N ASP A 65 4.94 -5.53 8.61
CA ASP A 65 5.65 -4.44 7.93
C ASP A 65 4.96 -4.07 6.62
N CYS A 66 4.54 -5.07 5.85
CA CYS A 66 3.87 -4.86 4.57
C CYS A 66 2.53 -4.15 4.74
N ALA A 67 1.72 -4.56 5.70
CA ALA A 67 0.46 -3.90 6.00
C ALA A 67 0.67 -2.43 6.35
N ASP A 68 1.64 -2.15 7.22
CA ASP A 68 1.93 -0.77 7.66
C ASP A 68 2.40 0.11 6.50
N ILE A 69 3.33 -0.38 5.67
CA ILE A 69 3.85 0.43 4.56
C ILE A 69 2.82 0.61 3.44
N CYS A 70 1.97 -0.38 3.18
CA CYS A 70 0.88 -0.26 2.21
C CYS A 70 -0.13 0.81 2.64
N SER A 71 -0.47 0.83 3.92
CA SER A 71 -1.35 1.86 4.49
C SER A 71 -0.74 3.25 4.31
N LEU A 72 0.53 3.40 4.65
CA LEU A 72 1.25 4.66 4.53
C LEU A 72 1.35 5.12 3.07
N ALA A 73 1.68 4.21 2.16
CA ALA A 73 1.77 4.52 0.73
C ALA A 73 0.42 5.00 0.18
N SER A 74 -0.67 4.33 0.54
CA SER A 74 -2.02 4.74 0.15
C SER A 74 -2.33 6.16 0.64
N GLN A 75 -2.01 6.47 1.89
CA GLN A 75 -2.22 7.79 2.48
C GLN A 75 -1.41 8.87 1.74
N PHE A 76 -0.13 8.61 1.51
CA PHE A 76 0.77 9.57 0.86
C PHE A 76 0.34 9.85 -0.58
N MET A 77 -0.03 8.82 -1.33
CA MET A 77 -0.52 8.98 -2.70
C MET A 77 -1.86 9.72 -2.74
N SER A 78 -2.75 9.41 -1.78
CA SER A 78 -4.09 10.02 -1.74
C SER A 78 -4.05 11.52 -1.54
N ARG A 79 -3.04 12.03 -0.82
CA ARG A 79 -2.88 13.48 -0.62
C ARG A 79 -1.81 14.11 -1.52
N ASP A 80 -1.37 13.38 -2.53
CA ASP A 80 -0.33 13.84 -3.49
C ASP A 80 0.92 14.38 -2.78
N SER A 81 1.42 13.61 -1.81
CA SER A 81 2.61 13.99 -1.06
C SER A 81 3.84 14.05 -1.97
N SER A 82 4.70 15.03 -1.74
CA SER A 82 6.00 15.12 -2.42
C SER A 82 6.93 13.95 -2.08
N TYR A 83 6.61 13.18 -1.04
CA TYR A 83 7.36 11.98 -0.63
C TYR A 83 6.72 10.68 -1.10
N ALA A 84 5.65 10.73 -1.90
CA ALA A 84 4.93 9.53 -2.33
C ALA A 84 5.84 8.54 -3.07
N LYS A 85 6.72 9.02 -3.95
CA LYS A 85 7.65 8.15 -4.69
C LYS A 85 8.59 7.39 -3.77
N GLN A 86 9.16 8.05 -2.77
CA GLN A 86 10.07 7.43 -1.81
C GLN A 86 9.35 6.34 -1.00
N ILE A 87 8.14 6.63 -0.52
CA ILE A 87 7.33 5.68 0.24
C ILE A 87 6.93 4.49 -0.65
N CYS A 88 6.53 4.72 -1.89
CA CYS A 88 6.19 3.66 -2.83
C CYS A 88 7.41 2.77 -3.14
N ASN A 89 8.60 3.35 -3.20
CA ASN A 89 9.82 2.58 -3.42
C ASN A 89 10.10 1.64 -2.25
N VAL A 90 9.97 2.11 -1.02
CA VAL A 90 10.10 1.29 0.19
C VAL A 90 8.98 0.24 0.22
N CYS A 91 7.76 0.62 -0.11
CA CYS A 91 6.62 -0.29 -0.19
C CYS A 91 6.89 -1.45 -1.14
N ALA A 92 7.42 -1.17 -2.34
CA ALA A 92 7.77 -2.20 -3.31
C ALA A 92 8.78 -3.21 -2.75
N THR A 93 9.82 -2.71 -2.06
CA THR A 93 10.85 -3.57 -1.45
C THR A 93 10.25 -4.50 -0.40
N ILE A 94 9.42 -3.97 0.48
CA ILE A 94 8.80 -4.76 1.57
C ILE A 94 7.77 -5.73 0.99
N CYS A 95 6.97 -5.30 0.01
CA CYS A 95 5.99 -6.17 -0.65
C CYS A 95 6.68 -7.35 -1.35
N ASP A 96 7.82 -7.14 -2.01
CA ASP A 96 8.59 -8.23 -2.64
C ASP A 96 9.07 -9.24 -1.59
N ALA A 97 9.62 -8.75 -0.48
CA ALA A 97 10.09 -9.62 0.61
C ALA A 97 8.91 -10.42 1.22
N CYS A 98 7.78 -9.77 1.42
CA CYS A 98 6.58 -10.40 1.96
C CYS A 98 6.04 -11.46 1.00
N ALA A 99 5.98 -11.16 -0.29
CA ALA A 99 5.54 -12.11 -1.31
C ALA A 99 6.44 -13.35 -1.35
N ALA A 100 7.75 -13.16 -1.29
CA ALA A 100 8.70 -14.28 -1.29
C ALA A 100 8.52 -15.18 -0.08
N GLU A 101 8.33 -14.60 1.10
CA GLU A 101 8.18 -15.37 2.33
C GLU A 101 6.81 -16.08 2.40
N CYS A 102 5.71 -15.36 2.09
CA CYS A 102 4.37 -15.96 2.07
C CYS A 102 4.27 -17.08 1.04
N GLY A 103 4.94 -16.92 -0.10
CA GLY A 103 4.95 -17.91 -1.17
C GLY A 103 5.54 -19.26 -0.79
N LYS A 104 6.28 -19.35 0.32
CA LYS A 104 6.83 -20.60 0.82
C LYS A 104 5.78 -21.49 1.47
N PHE A 105 4.65 -20.95 1.86
CA PHE A 105 3.56 -21.67 2.53
C PHE A 105 2.47 -22.01 1.53
N LYS A 106 1.92 -23.24 1.65
CA LYS A 106 0.94 -23.76 0.69
C LYS A 106 -0.49 -23.32 0.97
N ASP A 107 -0.74 -22.74 2.14
CA ASP A 107 -2.08 -22.30 2.54
C ASP A 107 -2.65 -21.30 1.54
N GLU A 108 -3.94 -21.38 1.27
CA GLU A 108 -4.62 -20.50 0.34
C GLU A 108 -4.45 -19.03 0.73
N HIS A 109 -4.58 -18.70 2.02
CA HIS A 109 -4.42 -17.33 2.49
C HIS A 109 -3.00 -16.79 2.25
N CYS A 110 -1.97 -17.64 2.37
CA CYS A 110 -0.58 -17.25 2.10
C CYS A 110 -0.33 -17.05 0.60
N GLN A 111 -0.86 -17.92 -0.25
CA GLN A 111 -0.71 -17.81 -1.70
C GLN A 111 -1.44 -16.58 -2.24
N LYS A 112 -2.65 -16.32 -1.77
CA LYS A 112 -3.42 -15.13 -2.14
C LYS A 112 -2.68 -13.86 -1.72
N CYS A 113 -2.17 -13.83 -0.50
CA CYS A 113 -1.40 -12.69 0.02
C CYS A 113 -0.13 -12.47 -0.81
N ALA A 114 0.61 -13.53 -1.12
CA ALA A 114 1.82 -13.44 -1.95
C ALA A 114 1.51 -12.82 -3.31
N ASN A 115 0.43 -13.22 -3.96
CA ASN A 115 0.03 -12.68 -5.25
C ASN A 115 -0.33 -11.19 -5.17
N LEU A 116 -1.05 -10.78 -4.13
CA LEU A 116 -1.43 -9.38 -3.95
C LEU A 116 -0.24 -8.51 -3.55
N CYS A 117 0.70 -9.04 -2.76
CA CYS A 117 1.96 -8.35 -2.43
C CYS A 117 2.79 -8.12 -3.69
N LYS A 118 2.88 -9.12 -4.57
CA LYS A 118 3.62 -9.00 -5.82
C LYS A 118 3.00 -7.94 -6.73
N LYS A 119 1.69 -7.94 -6.87
CA LYS A 119 0.98 -6.93 -7.66
C LYS A 119 1.21 -5.53 -7.10
N CYS A 120 1.15 -5.39 -5.78
CA CYS A 120 1.41 -4.12 -5.11
C CYS A 120 2.83 -3.64 -5.36
N ALA A 121 3.82 -4.53 -5.24
CA ALA A 121 5.22 -4.21 -5.53
C ALA A 121 5.39 -3.70 -6.96
N ASP A 122 4.77 -4.35 -7.94
CA ASP A 122 4.86 -3.96 -9.33
C ASP A 122 4.25 -2.57 -9.58
N GLU A 123 3.07 -2.31 -9.02
CA GLU A 123 2.40 -1.02 -9.14
C GLU A 123 3.19 0.09 -8.42
N CYS A 124 3.75 -0.20 -7.24
CA CYS A 124 4.58 0.76 -6.52
C CYS A 124 5.86 1.11 -7.30
N ARG A 125 6.49 0.13 -7.97
CA ARG A 125 7.65 0.39 -8.82
C ARG A 125 7.33 1.30 -10.00
N LYS A 126 6.18 1.10 -10.65
CA LYS A 126 5.71 1.98 -11.73
C LYS A 126 5.51 3.41 -11.22
N MET A 127 4.92 3.54 -10.04
CA MET A 127 4.65 4.83 -9.42
C MET A 127 5.94 5.55 -9.03
N ALA A 128 6.97 4.81 -8.58
CA ALA A 128 8.24 5.36 -8.11
C ALA A 128 9.23 5.67 -9.24
N ALA A 129 8.95 5.18 -10.44
CA ALA A 129 9.82 5.36 -11.62
C ALA A 129 9.91 6.82 -12.10
#